data_6a51e87949810a0c41d473a237125b89
#
_entry.id   6a51e87949810a0c41d473a237125b89
#
_cell.length_a   1.000
_cell.length_b   1.000
_cell.length_c   1.000
_cell.angle_alpha   90.00
_cell.angle_beta   90.00
_cell.angle_gamma   90.00
#
_symmetry.space_group_name_H-M   'P 1'
#
loop_
_entity.id
_entity.type
_entity.pdbx_description
1 polymer ?
#
loop_
_entity_poly.entity_id
_entity_poly.type
_entity_poly.pdbx_seq_one_letter_code
_entity_poly.pdbx_strand_id
1 'polypeptide(L)'
;MNILYLTNQLNYTDGVSTHLFYLLKHLNAMRDVNVFLMYGKGDAADKFINENIYLKHERKLDHSVRSISNYSSAIYTVYGFCRQNKINIIHSHNHYSSSIAKHASVFLNVKTVQTNHGIIPGEGRLNHFNADYYIAVNDRIKKFIIENNIAGKNNVRLIYNGIDFDDSICIKNKSPLRIIAASRFEKSKGLNTFILAVSKLPESLRKNIEIIIAGEGSLEKELKESDKKLKTGIIFSGNDKELRKKLDQTSIFVIASNTDTEGLPMTIIEAAASRNIIVSSDFAGVTDILKNGTDGLIFKRNDADDLASKLIFALTNKELSDKMTSVFYEKAKRNFNSGLMCSEHVNFYREILK
;
A
#
# COMPACT_ATOMS: atom_id res chain seq x y z
N MET A 1 -1.72 22.62 14.95
CA MET A 1 -1.08 21.32 15.29
C MET A 1 0.03 21.07 14.28
N ASN A 2 1.28 20.84 14.77
CA ASN A 2 2.46 20.64 13.92
C ASN A 2 2.87 19.16 13.95
N ILE A 3 2.90 18.51 12.79
CA ILE A 3 3.16 17.06 12.67
C ILE A 3 4.38 16.83 11.78
N LEU A 4 5.37 16.10 12.30
CA LEU A 4 6.50 15.64 11.52
C LEU A 4 6.30 14.17 11.11
N TYR A 5 6.21 13.92 9.82
CA TYR A 5 6.19 12.57 9.25
C TYR A 5 7.59 12.09 8.93
N LEU A 6 7.89 10.84 9.28
CA LEU A 6 9.18 10.21 9.00
C LEU A 6 8.99 8.94 8.18
N THR A 7 9.73 8.84 7.08
CA THR A 7 9.80 7.62 6.28
C THR A 7 11.23 7.37 5.77
N ASN A 8 11.57 6.10 5.55
CA ASN A 8 12.87 5.74 4.97
C ASN A 8 12.95 6.00 3.47
N GLN A 9 11.82 6.01 2.76
CA GLN A 9 11.78 6.20 1.31
C GLN A 9 10.48 6.85 0.83
N LEU A 10 10.58 7.52 -0.33
CA LEU A 10 9.45 8.02 -1.12
C LEU A 10 9.64 7.57 -2.56
N ASN A 11 8.98 6.50 -2.97
CA ASN A 11 9.05 5.98 -4.34
C ASN A 11 7.67 6.03 -5.00
N TYR A 12 7.63 6.26 -6.31
CA TYR A 12 6.39 6.33 -7.08
C TYR A 12 5.52 5.08 -6.98
N THR A 13 6.13 3.91 -6.84
CA THR A 13 5.45 2.60 -6.87
C THR A 13 5.38 1.91 -5.51
N ASP A 14 5.69 2.64 -4.44
CA ASP A 14 5.63 2.11 -3.08
C ASP A 14 4.29 2.46 -2.41
N GLY A 15 3.62 1.46 -1.85
CA GLY A 15 2.33 1.63 -1.20
C GLY A 15 2.35 2.57 0.01
N VAL A 16 3.47 2.61 0.77
CA VAL A 16 3.64 3.54 1.90
C VAL A 16 3.74 4.98 1.39
N SER A 17 4.48 5.19 0.31
CA SER A 17 4.61 6.50 -0.34
C SER A 17 3.28 6.99 -0.90
N THR A 18 2.49 6.09 -1.50
CA THR A 18 1.13 6.38 -1.98
C THR A 18 0.20 6.75 -0.82
N HIS A 19 0.21 5.99 0.27
CA HIS A 19 -0.54 6.31 1.49
C HIS A 19 -0.17 7.70 2.03
N LEU A 20 1.14 7.97 2.21
CA LEU A 20 1.63 9.28 2.66
C LEU A 20 1.17 10.41 1.75
N PHE A 21 1.23 10.22 0.44
CA PHE A 21 0.82 11.25 -0.51
C PHE A 21 -0.64 11.66 -0.29
N TYR A 22 -1.57 10.72 -0.29
CA TYR A 22 -2.99 11.03 -0.10
C TYR A 22 -3.28 11.60 1.29
N LEU A 23 -2.66 11.07 2.33
CA LEU A 23 -2.83 11.58 3.69
C LEU A 23 -2.34 13.04 3.81
N LEU A 24 -1.10 13.30 3.35
CA LEU A 24 -0.48 14.62 3.53
C LEU A 24 -1.10 15.68 2.63
N LYS A 25 -1.56 15.34 1.42
CA LYS A 25 -2.33 16.21 0.54
C LYS A 25 -3.56 16.76 1.26
N HIS A 26 -4.35 15.89 1.87
CA HIS A 26 -5.56 16.31 2.60
C HIS A 26 -5.25 17.05 3.90
N LEU A 27 -4.22 16.63 4.65
CA LEU A 27 -3.81 17.34 5.86
C LEU A 27 -3.26 18.72 5.57
N ASN A 28 -2.48 18.89 4.50
CA ASN A 28 -1.90 20.17 4.11
C ASN A 28 -2.95 21.21 3.68
N ALA A 29 -4.12 20.75 3.25
CA ALA A 29 -5.26 21.62 2.94
C ALA A 29 -6.00 22.15 4.19
N MET A 30 -5.67 21.64 5.40
CA MET A 30 -6.32 22.08 6.64
C MET A 30 -5.62 23.30 7.24
N ARG A 31 -6.38 24.31 7.65
CA ARG A 31 -5.82 25.58 8.19
C ARG A 31 -5.14 25.46 9.55
N ASP A 32 -5.54 24.47 10.36
CA ASP A 32 -5.06 24.27 11.74
C ASP A 32 -4.02 23.17 11.88
N VAL A 33 -3.53 22.60 10.76
CA VAL A 33 -2.54 21.54 10.71
C VAL A 33 -1.37 21.95 9.82
N ASN A 34 -0.17 21.91 10.37
CA ASN A 34 1.06 22.07 9.60
C ASN A 34 1.75 20.72 9.48
N VAL A 35 2.03 20.29 8.26
CA VAL A 35 2.68 19.01 7.96
C VAL A 35 4.10 19.22 7.47
N PHE A 36 5.00 18.39 7.98
CA PHE A 36 6.40 18.33 7.57
C PHE A 36 6.73 16.86 7.25
N LEU A 37 7.37 16.60 6.12
CA LEU A 37 7.80 15.24 5.75
C LEU A 37 9.32 15.17 5.64
N MET A 38 9.94 14.29 6.41
CA MET A 38 11.36 13.98 6.33
C MET A 38 11.55 12.55 5.82
N TYR A 39 12.38 12.37 4.78
CA TYR A 39 12.55 11.10 4.09
C TYR A 39 14.01 10.78 3.78
N GLY A 40 14.35 9.48 3.69
CA GLY A 40 15.72 9.00 3.52
C GLY A 40 16.18 8.94 2.07
N LYS A 41 15.35 8.45 1.16
CA LYS A 41 15.65 8.33 -0.27
C LYS A 41 14.38 8.24 -1.11
N GLY A 42 14.54 8.15 -2.42
CA GLY A 42 13.45 7.87 -3.37
C GLY A 42 13.34 8.90 -4.48
N ASP A 43 12.44 8.62 -5.42
CA ASP A 43 12.29 9.37 -6.66
C ASP A 43 10.93 10.13 -6.78
N ALA A 44 10.07 10.08 -5.74
CA ALA A 44 8.72 10.64 -5.77
C ALA A 44 8.58 11.98 -5.01
N ALA A 45 9.69 12.66 -4.69
CA ALA A 45 9.65 13.91 -3.93
C ALA A 45 8.86 15.02 -4.65
N ASP A 46 8.98 15.11 -5.97
CA ASP A 46 8.27 16.07 -6.82
C ASP A 46 6.75 15.96 -6.68
N LYS A 47 6.21 14.76 -6.51
CA LYS A 47 4.78 14.53 -6.28
C LYS A 47 4.25 15.29 -5.05
N PHE A 48 5.04 15.33 -3.98
CA PHE A 48 4.70 16.03 -2.73
C PHE A 48 4.94 17.54 -2.84
N ILE A 49 6.02 17.96 -3.53
CA ILE A 49 6.33 19.38 -3.78
C ILE A 49 5.19 20.04 -4.57
N ASN A 50 4.63 19.35 -5.57
CA ASN A 50 3.52 19.85 -6.36
C ASN A 50 2.24 20.11 -5.56
N GLU A 51 2.08 19.46 -4.41
CA GLU A 51 1.00 19.70 -3.44
C GLU A 51 1.42 20.69 -2.32
N ASN A 52 2.53 21.41 -2.49
CA ASN A 52 3.09 22.37 -1.52
C ASN A 52 3.38 21.77 -0.13
N ILE A 53 3.68 20.47 -0.06
CA ILE A 53 4.05 19.82 1.20
C ILE A 53 5.51 20.10 1.51
N TYR A 54 5.81 20.53 2.74
CA TYR A 54 7.18 20.74 3.16
C TYR A 54 7.97 19.44 3.22
N LEU A 55 9.04 19.35 2.45
CA LEU A 55 9.93 18.19 2.39
C LEU A 55 11.31 18.50 2.93
N LYS A 56 11.89 17.54 3.65
CA LYS A 56 13.30 17.54 4.02
C LYS A 56 13.92 16.17 3.70
N HIS A 57 14.90 16.16 2.82
CA HIS A 57 15.73 14.98 2.59
C HIS A 57 16.73 14.83 3.73
N GLU A 58 16.72 13.66 4.39
CA GLU A 58 17.68 13.27 5.44
C GLU A 58 18.16 11.83 5.16
N ARG A 59 19.26 11.70 4.44
CA ARG A 59 19.83 10.43 4.00
C ARG A 59 19.94 9.38 5.12
N LYS A 60 20.15 9.82 6.36
CA LYS A 60 20.31 8.92 7.52
C LYS A 60 19.02 8.21 7.93
N LEU A 61 17.86 8.61 7.38
CA LEU A 61 16.61 7.87 7.50
C LEU A 61 16.55 6.67 6.55
N ASP A 62 17.41 6.62 5.52
CA ASP A 62 17.52 5.44 4.65
C ASP A 62 18.12 4.27 5.45
N HIS A 63 17.34 3.24 5.61
CA HIS A 63 17.71 2.05 6.35
C HIS A 63 18.90 1.27 5.71
N SER A 64 19.19 1.48 4.41
CA SER A 64 20.32 0.85 3.74
C SER A 64 21.69 1.41 4.18
N VAL A 65 21.72 2.64 4.73
CA VAL A 65 22.96 3.29 5.24
C VAL A 65 23.01 3.32 6.75
N ARG A 66 22.24 2.48 7.43
CA ARG A 66 22.21 2.45 8.91
C ARG A 66 23.57 2.09 9.52
N SER A 67 23.99 2.87 10.48
CA SER A 67 25.13 2.65 11.35
C SER A 67 24.86 3.32 12.70
N ILE A 68 25.60 3.03 13.74
CA ILE A 68 25.44 3.70 15.05
C ILE A 68 25.59 5.22 14.89
N SER A 69 26.61 5.67 14.14
CA SER A 69 26.85 7.08 13.87
C SER A 69 25.70 7.74 13.12
N ASN A 70 25.20 7.12 12.04
CA ASN A 70 24.08 7.65 11.27
C ASN A 70 22.79 7.66 12.09
N TYR A 71 22.57 6.62 12.92
CA TYR A 71 21.41 6.54 13.79
C TYR A 71 21.40 7.68 14.83
N SER A 72 22.52 7.87 15.56
CA SER A 72 22.66 8.96 16.55
C SER A 72 22.53 10.34 15.90
N SER A 73 23.14 10.51 14.73
CA SER A 73 23.03 11.77 13.98
C SER A 73 21.62 12.04 13.46
N ALA A 74 20.87 11.02 13.03
CA ALA A 74 19.47 11.16 12.64
C ALA A 74 18.59 11.59 13.84
N ILE A 75 18.80 10.98 15.03
CA ILE A 75 18.11 11.37 16.26
C ILE A 75 18.35 12.87 16.55
N TYR A 76 19.60 13.33 16.50
CA TYR A 76 19.94 14.73 16.73
C TYR A 76 19.27 15.67 15.70
N THR A 77 19.26 15.27 14.41
CA THR A 77 18.60 16.03 13.34
C THR A 77 17.09 16.15 13.60
N VAL A 78 16.43 15.03 13.92
CA VAL A 78 14.99 15.01 14.23
C VAL A 78 14.67 15.82 15.47
N TYR A 79 15.45 15.66 16.55
CA TYR A 79 15.31 16.43 17.78
C TYR A 79 15.39 17.95 17.53
N GLY A 80 16.44 18.40 16.81
CA GLY A 80 16.63 19.82 16.48
C GLY A 80 15.48 20.38 15.65
N PHE A 81 15.02 19.60 14.64
CA PHE A 81 13.89 19.97 13.81
C PHE A 81 12.59 20.09 14.61
N CYS A 82 12.33 19.17 15.52
CA CYS A 82 11.15 19.21 16.39
C CYS A 82 11.11 20.45 17.28
N ARG A 83 12.24 20.82 17.85
CA ARG A 83 12.36 22.05 18.68
C ARG A 83 12.11 23.31 17.85
N GLN A 84 12.78 23.41 16.71
CA GLN A 84 12.70 24.60 15.83
C GLN A 84 11.28 24.82 15.32
N ASN A 85 10.56 23.75 14.93
CA ASN A 85 9.24 23.83 14.32
C ASN A 85 8.09 23.57 15.31
N LYS A 86 8.37 23.49 16.61
CA LYS A 86 7.37 23.27 17.68
C LYS A 86 6.47 22.07 17.37
N ILE A 87 7.07 20.94 16.97
CA ILE A 87 6.34 19.72 16.62
C ILE A 87 5.57 19.19 17.83
N ASN A 88 4.33 18.78 17.60
CA ASN A 88 3.47 18.14 18.61
C ASN A 88 3.47 16.62 18.50
N ILE A 89 3.56 16.11 17.25
CA ILE A 89 3.52 14.68 16.94
C ILE A 89 4.63 14.33 15.96
N ILE A 90 5.36 13.25 16.22
CA ILE A 90 6.22 12.59 15.23
C ILE A 90 5.51 11.32 14.77
N HIS A 91 5.16 11.24 13.49
CA HIS A 91 4.46 10.09 12.92
C HIS A 91 5.38 9.35 11.94
N SER A 92 5.71 8.11 12.26
CA SER A 92 6.61 7.25 11.47
C SER A 92 5.86 6.16 10.72
N HIS A 93 6.38 5.79 9.53
CA HIS A 93 5.76 4.79 8.65
C HIS A 93 6.61 3.53 8.44
N ASN A 94 7.69 3.38 9.19
CA ASN A 94 8.49 2.16 9.26
C ASN A 94 9.23 2.08 10.61
N HIS A 95 9.66 0.88 10.97
CA HIS A 95 10.28 0.61 12.28
C HIS A 95 11.58 1.40 12.53
N TYR A 96 12.43 1.59 11.50
CA TYR A 96 13.69 2.32 11.67
C TYR A 96 13.45 3.81 11.98
N SER A 97 12.57 4.45 11.22
CA SER A 97 12.15 5.83 11.48
C SER A 97 11.41 5.96 12.82
N SER A 98 10.63 4.93 13.22
CA SER A 98 9.92 4.91 14.50
C SER A 98 10.90 4.87 15.68
N SER A 99 11.95 4.04 15.58
CA SER A 99 13.00 3.99 16.60
C SER A 99 13.73 5.33 16.73
N ILE A 100 14.04 6.00 15.61
CA ILE A 100 14.63 7.35 15.62
C ILE A 100 13.66 8.36 16.27
N ALA A 101 12.37 8.33 15.89
CA ALA A 101 11.33 9.19 16.45
C ALA A 101 11.25 9.06 17.98
N LYS A 102 11.19 7.81 18.46
CA LYS A 102 11.09 7.52 19.89
C LYS A 102 12.28 8.05 20.69
N HIS A 103 13.51 7.83 20.21
CA HIS A 103 14.70 8.35 20.89
C HIS A 103 14.80 9.89 20.80
N ALA A 104 14.43 10.47 19.67
CA ALA A 104 14.40 11.92 19.52
C ALA A 104 13.37 12.60 20.45
N SER A 105 12.27 11.91 20.77
CA SER A 105 11.20 12.44 21.62
C SER A 105 11.49 12.41 23.12
N VAL A 106 12.52 11.69 23.60
CA VAL A 106 12.78 11.46 25.04
C VAL A 106 12.88 12.77 25.84
N PHE A 107 13.46 13.81 25.26
CA PHE A 107 13.61 15.12 25.92
C PHE A 107 12.66 16.19 25.35
N LEU A 108 11.58 15.76 24.70
CA LEU A 108 10.59 16.64 24.08
C LEU A 108 9.19 16.31 24.59
N ASN A 109 8.36 17.33 24.74
CA ASN A 109 6.93 17.11 24.97
C ASN A 109 6.20 16.83 23.64
N VAL A 110 6.52 15.68 23.02
CA VAL A 110 6.04 15.28 21.69
C VAL A 110 5.52 13.85 21.78
N LYS A 111 4.36 13.58 21.19
CA LYS A 111 3.82 12.21 21.08
C LYS A 111 4.40 11.52 19.85
N THR A 112 4.66 10.21 19.97
CA THR A 112 5.10 9.40 18.84
C THR A 112 4.00 8.47 18.37
N VAL A 113 3.76 8.43 17.05
CA VAL A 113 2.80 7.57 16.41
C VAL A 113 3.51 6.71 15.36
N GLN A 114 3.14 5.44 15.23
CA GLN A 114 3.64 4.55 14.17
C GLN A 114 2.46 3.96 13.39
N THR A 115 2.43 4.16 12.06
CA THR A 115 1.55 3.38 11.19
C THR A 115 2.22 2.07 10.77
N ASN A 116 1.51 0.98 10.99
CA ASN A 116 1.94 -0.38 10.64
C ASN A 116 1.23 -0.82 9.36
N HIS A 117 2.00 -0.91 8.26
CA HIS A 117 1.54 -1.29 6.93
C HIS A 117 1.59 -2.80 6.66
N GLY A 118 2.13 -3.58 7.58
CA GLY A 118 2.24 -5.04 7.50
C GLY A 118 2.77 -5.64 8.80
N ILE A 119 2.76 -6.97 8.87
CA ILE A 119 3.34 -7.73 9.98
C ILE A 119 4.69 -8.27 9.51
N ILE A 120 5.76 -7.99 10.26
CA ILE A 120 7.08 -8.57 10.00
C ILE A 120 7.13 -9.92 10.73
N PRO A 121 7.26 -11.04 10.00
CA PRO A 121 7.35 -12.37 10.63
C PRO A 121 8.72 -12.59 11.25
N GLY A 122 8.76 -13.43 12.28
CA GLY A 122 10.00 -13.94 12.85
C GLY A 122 10.35 -13.43 14.24
N GLU A 123 11.50 -13.88 14.74
CA GLU A 123 12.08 -13.45 16.02
C GLU A 123 12.50 -11.99 15.93
N GLY A 124 12.33 -11.23 17.01
CA GLY A 124 12.64 -9.79 17.02
C GLY A 124 11.56 -8.89 16.46
N ARG A 125 10.42 -9.42 16.03
CA ARG A 125 9.26 -8.64 15.56
C ARG A 125 8.81 -7.54 16.54
N LEU A 126 9.00 -7.75 17.86
CA LEU A 126 8.68 -6.77 18.89
C LEU A 126 9.57 -5.53 18.81
N ASN A 127 10.80 -5.65 18.30
CA ASN A 127 11.72 -4.53 18.12
C ASN A 127 11.30 -3.57 17.00
N HIS A 128 10.29 -3.95 16.21
CA HIS A 128 9.74 -3.12 15.15
C HIS A 128 8.63 -2.17 15.63
N PHE A 129 8.26 -2.27 16.92
CA PHE A 129 7.23 -1.45 17.53
C PHE A 129 7.88 -0.52 18.56
N ASN A 130 7.91 0.77 18.25
CA ASN A 130 8.67 1.73 19.04
C ASN A 130 8.00 3.12 18.99
N ALA A 131 6.78 3.20 19.51
CA ALA A 131 6.00 4.42 19.57
C ALA A 131 5.08 4.43 20.80
N ASP A 132 4.53 5.60 21.16
CA ASP A 132 3.52 5.74 22.22
C ASP A 132 2.15 5.23 21.75
N TYR A 133 1.87 5.43 20.43
CA TYR A 133 0.60 5.10 19.80
C TYR A 133 0.82 4.43 18.44
N TYR A 134 -0.16 3.62 18.04
CA TYR A 134 -0.09 2.83 16.80
C TYR A 134 -1.34 3.02 15.96
N ILE A 135 -1.14 3.08 14.64
CA ILE A 135 -2.21 2.99 13.65
C ILE A 135 -2.01 1.68 12.89
N ALA A 136 -3.04 0.84 12.86
CA ALA A 136 -3.09 -0.37 12.09
C ALA A 136 -3.93 -0.14 10.84
N VAL A 137 -3.45 -0.56 9.66
CA VAL A 137 -4.17 -0.36 8.40
C VAL A 137 -5.18 -1.47 8.09
N ASN A 138 -5.28 -2.50 8.95
CA ASN A 138 -6.33 -3.52 8.93
C ASN A 138 -6.55 -4.13 10.31
N ASP A 139 -7.66 -4.86 10.49
CA ASP A 139 -8.02 -5.49 11.75
C ASP A 139 -7.01 -6.53 12.24
N ARG A 140 -6.39 -7.26 11.32
CA ARG A 140 -5.38 -8.27 11.67
C ARG A 140 -4.15 -7.65 12.31
N ILE A 141 -3.64 -6.55 11.75
CA ILE A 141 -2.49 -5.81 12.33
C ILE A 141 -2.88 -5.27 13.71
N LYS A 142 -4.10 -4.73 13.86
CA LYS A 142 -4.61 -4.24 15.15
C LYS A 142 -4.66 -5.36 16.18
N LYS A 143 -5.24 -6.51 15.84
CA LYS A 143 -5.27 -7.69 16.70
C LYS A 143 -3.86 -8.15 17.08
N PHE A 144 -2.96 -8.24 16.09
CA PHE A 144 -1.58 -8.63 16.31
C PHE A 144 -0.88 -7.73 17.35
N ILE A 145 -1.04 -6.42 17.26
CA ILE A 145 -0.44 -5.46 18.20
C ILE A 145 -0.98 -5.68 19.62
N ILE A 146 -2.29 -5.87 19.76
CA ILE A 146 -2.94 -6.04 21.07
C ILE A 146 -2.63 -7.43 21.68
N GLU A 147 -2.76 -8.50 20.92
CA GLU A 147 -2.58 -9.88 21.38
C GLU A 147 -1.12 -10.22 21.74
N ASN A 148 -0.16 -9.53 21.12
CA ASN A 148 1.25 -9.66 21.49
C ASN A 148 1.70 -8.65 22.57
N ASN A 149 0.77 -7.96 23.23
CA ASN A 149 1.04 -6.97 24.28
C ASN A 149 2.01 -5.86 23.89
N ILE A 150 2.03 -5.49 22.60
CA ILE A 150 2.88 -4.40 22.08
C ILE A 150 2.35 -3.07 22.57
N ALA A 151 1.01 -2.91 22.54
CA ALA A 151 0.33 -1.74 23.06
C ALA A 151 -1.05 -2.09 23.59
N GLY A 152 -1.52 -1.32 24.57
CA GLY A 152 -2.88 -1.43 25.08
C GLY A 152 -3.92 -1.02 24.02
N LYS A 153 -5.13 -1.55 24.12
CA LYS A 153 -6.24 -1.30 23.17
C LYS A 153 -6.49 0.19 22.89
N ASN A 154 -6.33 1.05 23.90
CA ASN A 154 -6.54 2.50 23.77
C ASN A 154 -5.43 3.20 23.01
N ASN A 155 -4.26 2.58 22.87
CA ASN A 155 -3.11 3.13 22.16
C ASN A 155 -3.02 2.64 20.72
N VAL A 156 -3.99 1.85 20.26
CA VAL A 156 -4.03 1.32 18.89
C VAL A 156 -5.32 1.73 18.20
N ARG A 157 -5.19 2.45 17.09
CA ARG A 157 -6.33 2.83 16.24
C ARG A 157 -6.31 2.04 14.93
N LEU A 158 -7.47 1.55 14.49
CA LEU A 158 -7.65 1.06 13.12
C LEU A 158 -8.00 2.24 12.25
N ILE A 159 -7.17 2.51 11.24
CA ILE A 159 -7.43 3.49 10.19
C ILE A 159 -7.03 2.86 8.86
N TYR A 160 -8.00 2.63 7.99
CA TYR A 160 -7.74 2.06 6.67
C TYR A 160 -6.99 3.04 5.77
N ASN A 161 -6.22 2.50 4.83
CA ASN A 161 -5.64 3.28 3.75
C ASN A 161 -6.76 3.90 2.89
N GLY A 162 -6.48 5.08 2.33
CA GLY A 162 -7.44 5.77 1.46
C GLY A 162 -6.77 6.48 0.29
N ILE A 163 -7.53 6.62 -0.80
CA ILE A 163 -7.15 7.38 -2.00
C ILE A 163 -8.29 8.29 -2.45
N ASP A 164 -8.02 9.16 -3.42
CA ASP A 164 -9.08 9.94 -4.08
C ASP A 164 -9.81 9.07 -5.11
N PHE A 165 -11.15 9.13 -5.11
CA PHE A 165 -12.02 8.45 -6.08
C PHE A 165 -12.54 9.47 -7.09
N ASP A 166 -12.51 9.08 -8.37
CA ASP A 166 -13.02 9.89 -9.49
C ASP A 166 -14.21 9.19 -10.13
N ASP A 167 -15.39 9.78 -9.98
CA ASP A 167 -16.64 9.24 -10.52
C ASP A 167 -16.74 9.33 -12.05
N SER A 168 -15.87 10.12 -12.70
CA SER A 168 -15.83 10.20 -14.17
C SER A 168 -15.28 8.95 -14.84
N ILE A 169 -14.58 8.07 -14.09
CA ILE A 169 -14.04 6.82 -14.61
C ILE A 169 -15.17 5.82 -14.84
N CYS A 170 -15.36 5.42 -16.09
CA CYS A 170 -16.42 4.49 -16.50
C CYS A 170 -15.92 3.05 -16.64
N ILE A 171 -16.79 2.08 -16.31
CA ILE A 171 -16.56 0.66 -16.59
C ILE A 171 -16.60 0.38 -18.11
N LYS A 172 -17.37 1.17 -18.86
CA LYS A 172 -17.74 0.89 -20.26
C LYS A 172 -16.55 1.06 -21.21
N ASN A 173 -16.37 0.03 -22.06
CA ASN A 173 -15.52 0.04 -23.26
C ASN A 173 -14.01 0.12 -23.04
N LYS A 174 -13.50 -0.57 -22.02
CA LYS A 174 -12.08 -0.83 -21.91
C LYS A 174 -11.67 -1.80 -23.03
N SER A 175 -11.09 -1.28 -24.09
CA SER A 175 -10.65 -2.08 -25.25
C SER A 175 -9.22 -1.66 -25.63
N PRO A 176 -8.29 -2.61 -25.84
CA PRO A 176 -8.46 -4.08 -25.64
C PRO A 176 -8.72 -4.45 -24.18
N LEU A 177 -9.27 -5.65 -23.94
CA LEU A 177 -9.36 -6.19 -22.60
C LEU A 177 -7.95 -6.37 -22.02
N ARG A 178 -7.73 -5.87 -20.80
CA ARG A 178 -6.39 -5.88 -20.17
C ARG A 178 -6.44 -6.51 -18.79
N ILE A 179 -5.47 -7.39 -18.53
CA ILE A 179 -5.23 -7.99 -17.22
C ILE A 179 -3.91 -7.45 -16.69
N ILE A 180 -3.91 -6.88 -15.49
CA ILE A 180 -2.67 -6.42 -14.82
C ILE A 180 -2.49 -7.13 -13.48
N ALA A 181 -1.27 -7.62 -13.24
CA ALA A 181 -0.76 -7.94 -11.91
C ALA A 181 0.36 -6.94 -11.58
N ALA A 182 0.25 -6.24 -10.44
CA ALA A 182 1.23 -5.23 -10.04
C ALA A 182 1.73 -5.48 -8.62
N SER A 183 3.04 -5.76 -8.50
CA SER A 183 3.69 -5.98 -7.20
C SER A 183 5.21 -6.03 -7.34
N ARG A 184 5.93 -6.01 -6.21
CA ARG A 184 7.36 -6.33 -6.21
C ARG A 184 7.59 -7.78 -6.67
N PHE A 185 8.68 -8.04 -7.40
CA PHE A 185 9.01 -9.39 -7.88
C PHE A 185 9.71 -10.19 -6.77
N GLU A 186 8.91 -10.64 -5.81
CA GLU A 186 9.30 -11.43 -4.65
C GLU A 186 8.44 -12.69 -4.54
N LYS A 187 8.96 -13.76 -3.92
CA LYS A 187 8.24 -15.03 -3.74
C LYS A 187 6.88 -14.87 -3.07
N SER A 188 6.80 -13.97 -2.09
CA SER A 188 5.56 -13.67 -1.34
C SER A 188 4.43 -13.12 -2.21
N LYS A 189 4.72 -12.61 -3.41
CA LYS A 189 3.75 -12.01 -4.33
C LYS A 189 3.10 -12.98 -5.32
N GLY A 190 3.59 -14.23 -5.38
CA GLY A 190 2.95 -15.32 -6.12
C GLY A 190 2.85 -15.12 -7.64
N LEU A 191 3.70 -14.27 -8.25
CA LEU A 191 3.63 -13.98 -9.69
C LEU A 191 3.86 -15.21 -10.56
N ASN A 192 4.60 -16.22 -10.09
CA ASN A 192 4.73 -17.50 -10.78
C ASN A 192 3.38 -18.22 -10.92
N THR A 193 2.52 -18.17 -9.90
CA THR A 193 1.15 -18.69 -9.96
C THR A 193 0.32 -17.98 -11.02
N PHE A 194 0.49 -16.65 -11.15
CA PHE A 194 -0.19 -15.87 -12.18
C PHE A 194 0.28 -16.27 -13.59
N ILE A 195 1.59 -16.38 -13.84
CA ILE A 195 2.13 -16.81 -15.14
C ILE A 195 1.62 -18.21 -15.53
N LEU A 196 1.63 -19.15 -14.56
CA LEU A 196 1.07 -20.49 -14.76
C LEU A 196 -0.43 -20.46 -15.08
N ALA A 197 -1.21 -19.64 -14.40
CA ALA A 197 -2.64 -19.49 -14.67
C ALA A 197 -2.91 -18.94 -16.09
N VAL A 198 -2.12 -17.93 -16.50
CA VAL A 198 -2.19 -17.36 -17.86
C VAL A 198 -1.90 -18.41 -18.92
N SER A 199 -0.95 -19.32 -18.69
CA SER A 199 -0.64 -20.39 -19.65
C SER A 199 -1.80 -21.39 -19.85
N LYS A 200 -2.70 -21.48 -18.88
CA LYS A 200 -3.88 -22.36 -18.91
C LYS A 200 -5.12 -21.70 -19.54
N LEU A 201 -5.07 -20.40 -19.85
CA LEU A 201 -6.17 -19.73 -20.55
C LEU A 201 -6.31 -20.29 -21.97
N PRO A 202 -7.55 -20.51 -22.45
CA PRO A 202 -7.80 -20.86 -23.85
C PRO A 202 -7.14 -19.85 -24.79
N GLU A 203 -6.52 -20.35 -25.87
CA GLU A 203 -5.80 -19.50 -26.82
C GLU A 203 -6.72 -18.47 -27.48
N SER A 204 -7.98 -18.84 -27.72
CA SER A 204 -9.00 -17.92 -28.24
C SER A 204 -9.29 -16.72 -27.37
N LEU A 205 -9.20 -16.86 -26.05
CA LEU A 205 -9.30 -15.75 -25.10
C LEU A 205 -7.99 -14.97 -25.05
N ARG A 206 -6.85 -15.67 -24.92
CA ARG A 206 -5.55 -15.06 -24.71
C ARG A 206 -5.11 -14.14 -25.87
N LYS A 207 -5.43 -14.48 -27.10
CA LYS A 207 -5.08 -13.66 -28.28
C LYS A 207 -5.76 -12.28 -28.29
N ASN A 208 -6.86 -12.12 -27.59
CA ASN A 208 -7.67 -10.89 -27.60
C ASN A 208 -7.50 -10.03 -26.35
N ILE A 209 -6.54 -10.36 -25.49
CA ILE A 209 -6.29 -9.66 -24.24
C ILE A 209 -4.81 -9.25 -24.12
N GLU A 210 -4.58 -8.11 -23.52
CA GLU A 210 -3.25 -7.66 -23.14
C GLU A 210 -3.00 -8.05 -21.68
N ILE A 211 -1.88 -8.74 -21.41
CA ILE A 211 -1.53 -9.22 -20.07
C ILE A 211 -0.24 -8.57 -19.63
N ILE A 212 -0.27 -7.87 -18.49
CA ILE A 212 0.85 -7.07 -18.00
C ILE A 212 1.22 -7.50 -16.59
N ILE A 213 2.52 -7.62 -16.35
CA ILE A 213 3.10 -7.66 -15.00
C ILE A 213 3.89 -6.36 -14.80
N ALA A 214 3.46 -5.55 -13.83
CA ALA A 214 4.12 -4.31 -13.45
C ALA A 214 4.88 -4.49 -12.13
N GLY A 215 6.11 -3.99 -12.07
CA GLY A 215 6.98 -4.06 -10.92
C GLY A 215 8.40 -4.47 -11.26
N GLU A 216 9.21 -4.62 -10.22
CA GLU A 216 10.60 -5.05 -10.29
C GLU A 216 10.98 -5.83 -9.03
N GLY A 217 12.09 -6.54 -9.05
CA GLY A 217 12.60 -7.26 -7.89
C GLY A 217 13.50 -8.45 -8.24
N SER A 218 13.87 -9.19 -7.21
CA SER A 218 14.88 -10.26 -7.32
C SER A 218 14.48 -11.43 -8.23
N LEU A 219 13.18 -11.61 -8.47
CA LEU A 219 12.67 -12.71 -9.32
C LEU A 219 12.48 -12.34 -10.80
N GLU A 220 12.88 -11.14 -11.24
CA GLU A 220 12.60 -10.66 -12.59
C GLU A 220 13.07 -11.64 -13.68
N LYS A 221 14.29 -12.14 -13.56
CA LYS A 221 14.87 -13.10 -14.51
C LYS A 221 14.07 -14.40 -14.54
N GLU A 222 13.75 -14.96 -13.37
CA GLU A 222 12.98 -16.20 -13.25
C GLU A 222 11.57 -16.07 -13.87
N LEU A 223 10.89 -14.95 -13.61
CA LEU A 223 9.56 -14.69 -14.14
C LEU A 223 9.57 -14.59 -15.67
N LYS A 224 10.54 -13.87 -16.24
CA LYS A 224 10.71 -13.76 -17.71
C LYS A 224 11.07 -15.09 -18.37
N GLU A 225 11.89 -15.91 -17.71
CA GLU A 225 12.20 -17.28 -18.19
C GLU A 225 10.96 -18.19 -18.16
N SER A 226 10.14 -18.07 -17.10
CA SER A 226 8.88 -18.80 -16.98
C SER A 226 7.88 -18.43 -18.09
N ASP A 227 7.69 -17.12 -18.33
CA ASP A 227 6.85 -16.60 -19.43
C ASP A 227 7.31 -17.15 -20.78
N LYS A 228 8.61 -17.05 -21.08
CA LYS A 228 9.20 -17.56 -22.34
C LYS A 228 8.96 -19.06 -22.52
N LYS A 229 9.19 -19.85 -21.46
CA LYS A 229 8.98 -21.31 -21.47
C LYS A 229 7.50 -21.66 -21.74
N LEU A 230 6.58 -20.96 -21.11
CA LEU A 230 5.14 -21.20 -21.18
C LEU A 230 4.46 -20.48 -22.35
N LYS A 231 5.20 -19.62 -23.05
CA LYS A 231 4.72 -18.84 -24.22
C LYS A 231 3.44 -18.04 -23.88
N THR A 232 3.41 -17.41 -22.71
CA THR A 232 2.22 -16.69 -22.25
C THR A 232 2.06 -15.33 -22.89
N GLY A 233 3.13 -14.72 -23.38
CA GLY A 233 3.13 -13.41 -24.06
C GLY A 233 2.88 -12.24 -23.10
N ILE A 234 3.30 -12.37 -21.86
CA ILE A 234 3.14 -11.34 -20.84
C ILE A 234 4.10 -10.17 -21.09
N ILE A 235 3.57 -8.97 -20.97
CA ILE A 235 4.35 -7.73 -21.05
C ILE A 235 4.84 -7.38 -19.63
N PHE A 236 6.16 -7.32 -19.45
CA PHE A 236 6.79 -6.84 -18.21
C PHE A 236 7.05 -5.34 -18.34
N SER A 237 6.27 -4.51 -17.64
CA SER A 237 6.36 -3.05 -17.77
C SER A 237 7.38 -2.40 -16.81
N GLY A 238 8.05 -3.20 -15.97
CA GLY A 238 9.01 -2.68 -14.99
C GLY A 238 8.34 -1.83 -13.90
N ASN A 239 9.14 -0.95 -13.29
CA ASN A 239 8.68 -0.01 -12.28
C ASN A 239 7.86 1.11 -12.91
N ASP A 240 6.56 0.93 -12.99
CA ASP A 240 5.65 1.73 -13.81
C ASP A 240 5.07 2.92 -13.03
N LYS A 241 5.64 4.10 -13.23
CA LYS A 241 5.16 5.36 -12.62
C LYS A 241 3.74 5.76 -13.09
N GLU A 242 3.30 5.21 -14.22
CA GLU A 242 1.99 5.46 -14.82
C GLU A 242 0.97 4.35 -14.52
N LEU A 243 1.28 3.46 -13.55
CA LEU A 243 0.41 2.33 -13.21
C LEU A 243 -1.04 2.78 -12.98
N ARG A 244 -1.25 3.89 -12.27
CA ARG A 244 -2.60 4.43 -12.01
C ARG A 244 -3.37 4.72 -13.30
N LYS A 245 -2.74 5.36 -14.29
CA LYS A 245 -3.36 5.61 -15.60
C LYS A 245 -3.62 4.32 -16.39
N LYS A 246 -2.74 3.33 -16.26
CA LYS A 246 -2.95 2.01 -16.88
C LYS A 246 -4.12 1.25 -16.24
N LEU A 247 -4.31 1.40 -14.94
CA LEU A 247 -5.47 0.80 -14.25
C LEU A 247 -6.80 1.36 -14.79
N ASP A 248 -6.87 2.63 -15.17
CA ASP A 248 -8.08 3.22 -15.75
C ASP A 248 -8.47 2.57 -17.10
N GLN A 249 -7.50 1.97 -17.80
CA GLN A 249 -7.68 1.22 -19.04
C GLN A 249 -7.71 -0.31 -18.83
N THR A 250 -7.59 -0.78 -17.60
CA THR A 250 -7.52 -2.21 -17.24
C THR A 250 -8.92 -2.75 -16.94
N SER A 251 -9.16 -3.98 -17.29
CA SER A 251 -10.43 -4.68 -17.02
C SER A 251 -10.34 -5.55 -15.78
N ILE A 252 -9.23 -6.29 -15.62
CA ILE A 252 -9.01 -7.24 -14.53
C ILE A 252 -7.71 -6.91 -13.82
N PHE A 253 -7.77 -6.73 -12.50
CA PHE A 253 -6.60 -6.58 -11.66
C PHE A 253 -6.39 -7.83 -10.81
N VAL A 254 -5.17 -8.39 -10.85
CA VAL A 254 -4.82 -9.63 -10.16
C VAL A 254 -3.85 -9.39 -9.02
N ILE A 255 -4.15 -9.94 -7.85
CA ILE A 255 -3.20 -10.06 -6.74
C ILE A 255 -3.06 -11.54 -6.37
N ALA A 256 -1.85 -12.06 -6.54
CA ALA A 256 -1.54 -13.47 -6.31
C ALA A 256 -0.73 -13.72 -5.02
N SER A 257 -0.74 -12.77 -4.08
CA SER A 257 0.05 -12.88 -2.84
C SER A 257 -0.19 -14.18 -2.08
N ASN A 258 0.90 -14.79 -1.63
CA ASN A 258 0.89 -16.08 -0.93
C ASN A 258 1.27 -15.97 0.56
N THR A 259 1.21 -14.77 1.12
CA THR A 259 1.56 -14.48 2.52
C THR A 259 0.43 -13.77 3.24
N ASP A 260 0.29 -14.08 4.53
CA ASP A 260 -0.64 -13.40 5.43
C ASP A 260 -0.02 -12.20 6.16
N THR A 261 1.19 -11.81 5.82
CA THR A 261 1.89 -10.68 6.47
C THR A 261 1.56 -9.33 5.85
N GLU A 262 0.86 -9.32 4.73
CA GLU A 262 0.43 -8.09 4.07
C GLU A 262 -0.64 -7.34 4.86
N GLY A 263 -0.55 -6.02 4.80
CA GLY A 263 -1.60 -5.13 5.27
C GLY A 263 -2.76 -5.04 4.26
N LEU A 264 -3.27 -3.83 4.06
CA LEU A 264 -4.22 -3.52 3.00
C LEU A 264 -3.44 -2.99 1.80
N PRO A 265 -3.32 -3.77 0.69
CA PRO A 265 -2.56 -3.32 -0.47
C PRO A 265 -3.20 -2.09 -1.12
N MET A 266 -2.42 -1.01 -1.26
CA MET A 266 -2.87 0.21 -1.93
C MET A 266 -3.37 -0.09 -3.35
N THR A 267 -2.72 -1.00 -4.06
CA THR A 267 -3.06 -1.37 -5.43
C THR A 267 -4.46 -1.97 -5.60
N ILE A 268 -5.02 -2.64 -4.58
CA ILE A 268 -6.43 -3.07 -4.62
C ILE A 268 -7.37 -1.87 -4.60
N ILE A 269 -7.08 -0.87 -3.76
CA ILE A 269 -7.91 0.33 -3.65
C ILE A 269 -7.79 1.15 -4.94
N GLU A 270 -6.58 1.26 -5.50
CA GLU A 270 -6.33 1.93 -6.78
C GLU A 270 -7.06 1.24 -7.93
N ALA A 271 -7.02 -0.09 -7.98
CA ALA A 271 -7.73 -0.87 -9.00
C ALA A 271 -9.26 -0.75 -8.83
N ALA A 272 -9.76 -0.73 -7.60
CA ALA A 272 -11.19 -0.48 -7.32
C ALA A 272 -11.61 0.91 -7.79
N ALA A 273 -10.82 1.95 -7.49
CA ALA A 273 -11.08 3.33 -7.93
C ALA A 273 -11.05 3.49 -9.46
N SER A 274 -10.29 2.65 -10.15
CA SER A 274 -10.25 2.55 -11.61
C SER A 274 -11.31 1.60 -12.18
N ARG A 275 -12.25 1.13 -11.35
CA ARG A 275 -13.34 0.23 -11.75
C ARG A 275 -12.81 -1.02 -12.48
N ASN A 276 -11.83 -1.71 -11.88
CA ASN A 276 -11.38 -3.02 -12.31
C ASN A 276 -12.07 -4.11 -11.50
N ILE A 277 -12.38 -5.26 -12.12
CA ILE A 277 -12.72 -6.42 -11.32
C ILE A 277 -11.46 -6.93 -10.63
N ILE A 278 -11.57 -7.20 -9.34
CA ILE A 278 -10.47 -7.72 -8.54
C ILE A 278 -10.52 -9.24 -8.53
N VAL A 279 -9.40 -9.87 -8.91
CA VAL A 279 -9.17 -11.30 -8.76
C VAL A 279 -8.00 -11.49 -7.81
N SER A 280 -8.26 -11.99 -6.62
CA SER A 280 -7.25 -12.08 -5.55
C SER A 280 -7.11 -13.47 -4.99
N SER A 281 -5.91 -13.81 -4.52
CA SER A 281 -5.72 -14.96 -3.66
C SER A 281 -6.37 -14.74 -2.28
N ASP A 282 -6.61 -15.82 -1.55
CA ASP A 282 -7.27 -15.85 -0.23
C ASP A 282 -6.35 -15.45 0.94
N PHE A 283 -5.50 -14.42 0.76
CA PHE A 283 -4.68 -13.93 1.87
C PHE A 283 -5.49 -13.04 2.84
N ALA A 284 -5.07 -13.02 4.09
CA ALA A 284 -5.84 -12.41 5.18
C ALA A 284 -6.16 -10.90 4.99
N GLY A 285 -5.30 -10.14 4.31
CA GLY A 285 -5.55 -8.70 4.05
C GLY A 285 -6.67 -8.44 3.03
N VAL A 286 -7.05 -9.44 2.23
CA VAL A 286 -8.11 -9.33 1.22
C VAL A 286 -9.43 -9.90 1.70
N THR A 287 -9.42 -11.02 2.42
CA THR A 287 -10.65 -11.67 2.87
C THR A 287 -11.49 -10.80 3.80
N ASP A 288 -10.87 -9.81 4.45
CA ASP A 288 -11.58 -8.83 5.29
C ASP A 288 -12.33 -7.78 4.46
N ILE A 289 -11.90 -7.54 3.21
CA ILE A 289 -12.43 -6.44 2.38
C ILE A 289 -13.13 -6.90 1.11
N LEU A 290 -12.86 -8.12 0.62
CA LEU A 290 -13.44 -8.68 -0.61
C LEU A 290 -14.25 -9.93 -0.29
N LYS A 291 -15.45 -10.02 -0.87
CA LYS A 291 -16.34 -11.19 -0.74
C LYS A 291 -16.47 -11.89 -2.08
N ASN A 292 -15.98 -13.13 -2.14
CA ASN A 292 -15.98 -13.95 -3.37
C ASN A 292 -17.36 -14.03 -4.03
N GLY A 293 -17.42 -13.74 -5.32
CA GLY A 293 -18.65 -13.80 -6.12
C GLY A 293 -19.64 -12.67 -5.87
N THR A 294 -19.35 -11.73 -4.94
CA THR A 294 -20.21 -10.59 -4.61
C THR A 294 -19.61 -9.27 -5.07
N ASP A 295 -18.37 -9.00 -4.67
CA ASP A 295 -17.66 -7.75 -4.97
C ASP A 295 -16.27 -7.99 -5.58
N GLY A 296 -15.94 -9.24 -5.91
CA GLY A 296 -14.75 -9.67 -6.62
C GLY A 296 -14.64 -11.19 -6.63
N LEU A 297 -13.52 -11.70 -7.12
CA LEU A 297 -13.23 -13.12 -7.22
C LEU A 297 -12.03 -13.48 -6.34
N ILE A 298 -12.18 -14.51 -5.51
CA ILE A 298 -11.10 -15.02 -4.66
C ILE A 298 -10.74 -16.43 -5.14
N PHE A 299 -9.45 -16.67 -5.32
CA PHE A 299 -8.89 -17.97 -5.64
C PHE A 299 -7.97 -18.48 -4.51
N LYS A 300 -7.80 -19.81 -4.44
CA LYS A 300 -6.94 -20.45 -3.46
C LYS A 300 -5.47 -20.13 -3.72
N ARG A 301 -4.74 -19.70 -2.70
CA ARG A 301 -3.31 -19.39 -2.79
C ARG A 301 -2.51 -20.51 -3.44
N ASN A 302 -1.54 -20.13 -4.29
CA ASN A 302 -0.66 -21.04 -5.03
C ASN A 302 -1.40 -22.02 -5.97
N ASP A 303 -2.69 -21.80 -6.26
CA ASP A 303 -3.49 -22.63 -7.15
C ASP A 303 -3.70 -21.92 -8.49
N ALA A 304 -2.89 -22.29 -9.49
CA ALA A 304 -2.94 -21.71 -10.83
C ALA A 304 -4.19 -22.16 -11.62
N ASP A 305 -4.77 -23.32 -11.31
CA ASP A 305 -5.98 -23.81 -11.95
C ASP A 305 -7.20 -23.03 -11.49
N ASP A 306 -7.30 -22.78 -10.17
CA ASP A 306 -8.37 -21.97 -9.63
C ASP A 306 -8.24 -20.51 -10.12
N LEU A 307 -7.04 -19.93 -10.13
CA LEU A 307 -6.82 -18.59 -10.70
C LEU A 307 -7.23 -18.54 -12.19
N ALA A 308 -6.82 -19.52 -13.00
CA ALA A 308 -7.22 -19.59 -14.41
C ALA A 308 -8.75 -19.63 -14.56
N SER A 309 -9.44 -20.45 -13.74
CA SER A 309 -10.89 -20.54 -13.72
C SER A 309 -11.55 -19.19 -13.39
N LYS A 310 -11.03 -18.43 -12.42
CA LYS A 310 -11.53 -17.09 -12.06
C LYS A 310 -11.29 -16.07 -13.19
N LEU A 311 -10.14 -16.15 -13.86
CA LEU A 311 -9.84 -15.29 -15.00
C LEU A 311 -10.78 -15.60 -16.18
N ILE A 312 -11.01 -16.86 -16.51
CA ILE A 312 -11.97 -17.28 -17.55
C ILE A 312 -13.36 -16.77 -17.19
N PHE A 313 -13.81 -16.97 -15.94
CA PHE A 313 -15.10 -16.46 -15.48
C PHE A 313 -15.21 -14.95 -15.69
N ALA A 314 -14.21 -14.17 -15.25
CA ALA A 314 -14.21 -12.72 -15.39
C ALA A 314 -14.26 -12.25 -16.85
N LEU A 315 -13.59 -12.96 -17.75
CA LEU A 315 -13.54 -12.64 -19.18
C LEU A 315 -14.83 -13.03 -19.94
N THR A 316 -15.51 -14.10 -19.51
CA THR A 316 -16.68 -14.65 -20.24
C THR A 316 -18.02 -14.21 -19.65
N ASN A 317 -18.05 -13.73 -18.39
CA ASN A 317 -19.28 -13.31 -17.71
C ASN A 317 -19.26 -11.80 -17.43
N LYS A 318 -19.24 -11.00 -18.51
CA LYS A 318 -19.05 -9.54 -18.43
C LYS A 318 -20.08 -8.86 -17.52
N GLU A 319 -21.36 -9.19 -17.63
CA GLU A 319 -22.42 -8.55 -16.82
C GLU A 319 -22.21 -8.78 -15.31
N LEU A 320 -21.90 -10.01 -14.90
CA LEU A 320 -21.61 -10.33 -13.51
C LEU A 320 -20.33 -9.64 -13.02
N SER A 321 -19.30 -9.58 -13.86
CA SER A 321 -18.04 -8.89 -13.56
C SER A 321 -18.25 -7.39 -13.37
N ASP A 322 -19.03 -6.76 -14.25
CA ASP A 322 -19.37 -5.33 -14.13
C ASP A 322 -20.20 -5.04 -12.87
N LYS A 323 -21.11 -5.95 -12.49
CA LYS A 323 -21.86 -5.86 -11.23
C LYS A 323 -20.94 -5.95 -10.00
N MET A 324 -20.06 -6.96 -9.96
CA MET A 324 -19.09 -7.09 -8.85
C MET A 324 -18.19 -5.87 -8.75
N THR A 325 -17.69 -5.39 -9.88
CA THR A 325 -16.87 -4.17 -9.96
C THR A 325 -17.60 -2.95 -9.39
N SER A 326 -18.87 -2.77 -9.74
CA SER A 326 -19.69 -1.66 -9.22
C SER A 326 -19.89 -1.77 -7.71
N VAL A 327 -20.20 -2.97 -7.21
CA VAL A 327 -20.39 -3.23 -5.76
C VAL A 327 -19.09 -2.92 -5.00
N PHE A 328 -17.95 -3.38 -5.52
CA PHE A 328 -16.67 -3.13 -4.84
C PHE A 328 -16.25 -1.65 -4.91
N TYR A 329 -16.49 -0.97 -6.03
CA TYR A 329 -16.22 0.46 -6.17
C TYR A 329 -16.95 1.28 -5.11
N GLU A 330 -18.27 1.09 -4.95
CA GLU A 330 -19.07 1.83 -3.97
C GLU A 330 -18.62 1.52 -2.52
N LYS A 331 -18.30 0.25 -2.23
CA LYS A 331 -17.75 -0.17 -0.95
C LYS A 331 -16.39 0.49 -0.68
N ALA A 332 -15.49 0.46 -1.66
CA ALA A 332 -14.16 1.03 -1.55
C ALA A 332 -14.20 2.55 -1.40
N LYS A 333 -15.01 3.24 -2.19
CA LYS A 333 -15.23 4.68 -2.12
C LYS A 333 -15.73 5.12 -0.74
N ARG A 334 -16.63 4.35 -0.13
CA ARG A 334 -17.15 4.64 1.20
C ARG A 334 -16.12 4.40 2.31
N ASN A 335 -15.31 3.33 2.21
CA ASN A 335 -14.48 2.88 3.34
C ASN A 335 -12.99 3.26 3.19
N PHE A 336 -12.53 3.51 1.96
CA PHE A 336 -11.10 3.68 1.65
C PHE A 336 -10.83 5.01 0.91
N ASN A 337 -11.64 6.05 1.15
CA ASN A 337 -11.33 7.36 0.59
C ASN A 337 -10.35 8.15 1.48
N SER A 338 -9.55 8.98 0.85
CA SER A 338 -8.50 9.77 1.49
C SER A 338 -9.03 10.82 2.47
N GLY A 339 -10.22 11.38 2.22
CA GLY A 339 -10.86 12.32 3.13
C GLY A 339 -11.26 11.68 4.45
N LEU A 340 -11.82 10.45 4.41
CA LEU A 340 -12.13 9.67 5.61
C LEU A 340 -10.83 9.31 6.35
N MET A 341 -9.85 8.76 5.64
CA MET A 341 -8.54 8.45 6.22
C MET A 341 -7.93 9.65 6.93
N CYS A 342 -7.94 10.83 6.28
CA CYS A 342 -7.43 12.07 6.85
C CYS A 342 -8.19 12.48 8.12
N SER A 343 -9.53 12.46 8.08
CA SER A 343 -10.37 12.86 9.22
C SER A 343 -10.17 11.94 10.44
N GLU A 344 -10.03 10.63 10.22
CA GLU A 344 -9.73 9.67 11.30
C GLU A 344 -8.35 9.89 11.91
N HIS A 345 -7.32 10.21 11.11
CA HIS A 345 -6.00 10.61 11.62
C HIS A 345 -6.07 11.87 12.48
N VAL A 346 -6.74 12.90 12.00
CA VAL A 346 -6.89 14.18 12.73
C VAL A 346 -7.62 13.99 14.06
N ASN A 347 -8.71 13.21 14.06
CA ASN A 347 -9.44 12.88 15.28
C ASN A 347 -8.55 12.16 16.28
N PHE A 348 -7.79 11.18 15.82
CA PHE A 348 -6.85 10.44 16.67
C PHE A 348 -5.73 11.35 17.20
N TYR A 349 -5.15 12.22 16.39
CA TYR A 349 -4.13 13.16 16.83
C TYR A 349 -4.66 14.14 17.88
N ARG A 350 -5.87 14.66 17.68
CA ARG A 350 -6.50 15.55 18.67
C ARG A 350 -6.81 14.83 19.99
N GLU A 351 -7.15 13.54 19.92
CA GLU A 351 -7.40 12.70 21.11
C GLU A 351 -6.13 12.50 21.94
N ILE A 352 -5.00 12.18 21.31
CA ILE A 352 -3.73 11.91 22.01
C ILE A 352 -2.99 13.16 22.49
N LEU A 353 -3.40 14.35 22.05
CA LEU A 353 -2.82 15.62 22.48
C LEU A 353 -3.59 16.26 23.66
N LYS A 354 -4.75 15.76 24.03
CA LYS A 354 -5.50 16.13 25.23
C LYS A 354 -4.85 15.56 26.48
#